data_b7b9466443238fe400dccd415939dc0e
#
_entry.id   b7b9466443238fe400dccd415939dc0e
#
_cell.length_a   1.000
_cell.length_b   1.000
_cell.length_c   1.000
_cell.angle_alpha   90.00
_cell.angle_beta   90.00
_cell.angle_gamma   90.00
#
_symmetry.space_group_name_H-M   'P 1'
#
loop_
_entity.id
_entity.type
_entity.pdbx_description
1 polymer ?
#
loop_
_entity_poly.entity_id
_entity_poly.type
_entity_poly.pdbx_seq_one_letter_code
_entity_poly.pdbx_strand_id
1 'polypeptide(L)'
;GTITIEKGTLILTLTAVKRNTGAQQPEGILGTYEDDFDIIASIQGAYGDKLQGKIRFYDNGNQVPDTIPVGEAGTAVLNLTKPGVASVGTHRMTAEFDFDTYDEWAAKYNTPAPAAFTFTIGKVAAPQITWPTAASVKAGSPLSDSALSGGSTEYGSFAWRNPAQTAQAGTHSYEVVFTPNEWASARYEIAAMTGTAEV
;
A
#
# COMPACT_ATOMS: atom_id res chain seq x y z
N GLY A 1 22.51 54.82 8.80
CA GLY A 1 22.50 53.59 7.99
C GLY A 1 21.25 52.78 8.31
N THR A 2 20.58 52.24 7.28
CA THR A 2 19.40 51.38 7.45
C THR A 2 19.90 49.95 7.71
N ILE A 3 19.45 49.33 8.80
CA ILE A 3 19.69 47.90 9.07
C ILE A 3 18.52 47.15 8.52
N THR A 4 18.78 46.26 7.57
CA THR A 4 17.77 45.33 7.07
C THR A 4 17.95 43.99 7.79
N ILE A 5 16.91 43.52 8.45
CA ILE A 5 16.85 42.18 9.06
C ILE A 5 16.10 41.26 8.13
N GLU A 6 16.78 40.23 7.60
CA GLU A 6 16.16 39.24 6.73
C GLU A 6 15.55 38.08 7.54
N LYS A 7 14.50 37.47 6.98
CA LYS A 7 13.89 36.26 7.56
C LYS A 7 14.84 35.07 7.47
N GLY A 8 14.80 34.23 8.47
CA GLY A 8 15.55 32.98 8.49
C GLY A 8 15.03 31.97 7.46
N THR A 9 15.85 30.99 7.17
CA THR A 9 15.49 29.88 6.27
C THR A 9 15.04 28.67 7.08
N LEU A 10 14.00 27.99 6.60
CA LEU A 10 13.55 26.69 7.08
C LEU A 10 13.93 25.60 6.09
N ILE A 11 14.25 24.42 6.61
CA ILE A 11 14.49 23.21 5.84
C ILE A 11 13.41 22.21 6.20
N LEU A 12 12.65 21.76 5.18
CA LEU A 12 11.69 20.68 5.27
C LEU A 12 12.27 19.45 4.61
N THR A 13 12.25 18.33 5.32
CA THR A 13 12.72 17.03 4.80
C THR A 13 11.66 15.97 4.99
N LEU A 14 11.69 14.93 4.12
CA LEU A 14 10.85 13.75 4.22
C LEU A 14 11.71 12.50 4.38
N THR A 15 11.28 11.60 5.25
CA THR A 15 11.84 10.25 5.40
C THR A 15 10.72 9.25 5.56
N ALA A 16 10.98 7.99 5.19
CA ALA A 16 10.08 6.88 5.44
C ALA A 16 10.69 5.89 6.43
N VAL A 17 9.88 5.36 7.31
CA VAL A 17 10.30 4.38 8.33
C VAL A 17 9.34 3.20 8.28
N LYS A 18 9.88 1.98 8.18
CA LYS A 18 9.09 0.76 8.35
C LYS A 18 8.79 0.58 9.85
N ARG A 19 7.50 0.65 10.22
CA ARG A 19 7.08 0.74 11.64
C ARG A 19 7.54 -0.43 12.48
N ASN A 20 7.48 -1.66 11.95
CA ASN A 20 7.83 -2.88 12.68
C ASN A 20 9.31 -3.00 13.02
N THR A 21 10.19 -2.32 12.29
CA THR A 21 11.65 -2.41 12.47
C THR A 21 12.27 -1.09 12.92
N GLY A 22 11.56 0.03 12.78
CA GLY A 22 12.11 1.37 13.00
C GLY A 22 13.21 1.77 12.00
N ALA A 23 13.46 0.92 10.99
CA ALA A 23 14.51 1.18 10.01
C ALA A 23 14.08 2.30 9.05
N GLN A 24 14.93 3.31 8.90
CA GLN A 24 14.77 4.31 7.84
C GLN A 24 14.94 3.62 6.49
N GLN A 25 14.03 3.91 5.57
CA GLN A 25 14.07 3.37 4.23
C GLN A 25 14.63 4.44 3.28
N PRO A 26 15.65 4.10 2.47
CA PRO A 26 16.11 4.98 1.40
C PRO A 26 15.03 5.12 0.32
N GLU A 27 15.19 6.09 -0.58
CA GLU A 27 14.36 6.14 -1.79
C GLU A 27 14.41 4.81 -2.53
N GLY A 28 13.27 4.36 -3.06
CA GLY A 28 13.16 3.10 -3.78
C GLY A 28 12.07 2.19 -3.22
N ILE A 29 12.36 0.89 -3.10
CA ILE A 29 11.38 -0.09 -2.60
C ILE A 29 11.27 0.02 -1.08
N LEU A 30 10.11 0.50 -0.60
CA LEU A 30 9.84 0.67 0.81
C LEU A 30 9.51 -0.65 1.50
N GLY A 31 8.82 -1.54 0.79
CA GLY A 31 8.36 -2.84 1.26
C GLY A 31 7.20 -3.35 0.43
N THR A 32 6.33 -4.17 1.02
CA THR A 32 5.18 -4.76 0.36
C THR A 32 3.87 -4.17 0.88
N TYR A 33 2.78 -4.47 0.19
CA TYR A 33 1.42 -4.07 0.58
C TYR A 33 1.05 -4.47 2.02
N GLU A 34 1.73 -5.46 2.59
CA GLU A 34 1.49 -5.93 3.96
C GLU A 34 2.28 -5.21 5.04
N ASP A 35 3.18 -4.33 4.69
CA ASP A 35 3.97 -3.57 5.65
C ASP A 35 3.27 -2.26 6.06
N ASP A 36 3.52 -1.82 7.28
CA ASP A 36 3.12 -0.51 7.78
C ASP A 36 4.30 0.44 7.74
N PHE A 37 4.04 1.68 7.26
CA PHE A 37 5.06 2.72 7.14
C PHE A 37 4.62 4.01 7.81
N ASP A 38 5.60 4.78 8.26
CA ASP A 38 5.44 6.16 8.68
C ASP A 38 6.23 7.07 7.75
N ILE A 39 5.57 8.06 7.17
CA ILE A 39 6.23 9.14 6.44
C ILE A 39 6.40 10.30 7.42
N ILE A 40 7.65 10.64 7.71
CA ILE A 40 8.02 11.66 8.68
C ILE A 40 8.48 12.89 7.94
N ALA A 41 7.75 13.99 8.11
CA ALA A 41 8.20 15.32 7.72
C ALA A 41 8.91 15.97 8.89
N SER A 42 10.13 16.46 8.68
CA SER A 42 10.90 17.18 9.70
C SER A 42 11.16 18.58 9.23
N ILE A 43 10.86 19.56 10.10
CA ILE A 43 11.11 20.98 9.85
C ILE A 43 12.17 21.50 10.82
N GLN A 44 13.17 22.19 10.30
CA GLN A 44 14.26 22.75 11.08
C GLN A 44 14.48 24.20 10.70
N GLY A 45 14.67 25.05 11.71
CA GLY A 45 15.06 26.46 11.58
C GLY A 45 16.53 26.66 11.88
N ALA A 46 17.10 27.72 11.34
CA ALA A 46 18.53 28.08 11.48
C ALA A 46 18.96 28.31 12.94
N TYR A 47 18.03 28.56 13.86
CA TYR A 47 18.32 28.97 15.24
C TYR A 47 17.90 27.96 16.30
N GLY A 48 17.53 26.71 15.89
CA GLY A 48 17.10 25.67 16.82
C GLY A 48 15.72 25.91 17.46
N ASP A 49 14.92 26.80 16.87
CA ASP A 49 13.57 27.11 17.36
C ASP A 49 12.66 25.88 17.27
N LYS A 50 11.78 25.73 18.26
CA LYS A 50 10.67 24.76 18.23
C LYS A 50 9.53 25.34 17.40
N LEU A 51 9.56 25.06 16.11
CA LEU A 51 8.59 25.57 15.15
C LEU A 51 7.24 24.92 15.36
N GLN A 52 6.19 25.73 15.24
CA GLN A 52 4.81 25.31 15.25
C GLN A 52 4.17 25.61 13.89
N GLY A 53 3.24 24.77 13.49
CA GLY A 53 2.56 24.84 12.20
C GLY A 53 1.94 23.51 11.84
N LYS A 54 1.62 23.34 10.57
CA LYS A 54 0.99 22.14 10.02
C LYS A 54 1.71 21.67 8.77
N ILE A 55 1.69 20.38 8.54
CA ILE A 55 2.15 19.76 7.30
C ILE A 55 0.93 19.23 6.52
N ARG A 56 0.87 19.57 5.23
CA ARG A 56 -0.01 18.96 4.24
C ARG A 56 0.79 17.95 3.44
N PHE A 57 0.28 16.73 3.38
CA PHE A 57 0.88 15.67 2.56
C PHE A 57 0.10 15.47 1.28
N TYR A 58 0.80 15.14 0.20
CA TYR A 58 0.22 14.81 -1.10
C TYR A 58 0.85 13.51 -1.60
N ASP A 59 0.05 12.58 -2.09
CA ASP A 59 0.50 11.38 -2.78
C ASP A 59 0.17 11.50 -4.27
N ASN A 60 1.18 11.44 -5.12
CA ASN A 60 1.05 11.62 -6.57
C ASN A 60 0.24 12.88 -6.96
N GLY A 61 0.40 13.95 -6.18
CA GLY A 61 -0.29 15.23 -6.37
C GLY A 61 -1.69 15.31 -5.75
N ASN A 62 -2.24 14.21 -5.21
CA ASN A 62 -3.51 14.21 -4.51
C ASN A 62 -3.30 14.48 -3.02
N GLN A 63 -4.01 15.44 -2.48
CA GLN A 63 -3.89 15.74 -1.05
C GLN A 63 -4.37 14.57 -0.21
N VAL A 64 -3.53 14.16 0.75
CA VAL A 64 -3.96 13.26 1.83
C VAL A 64 -4.93 14.02 2.72
N PRO A 65 -6.08 13.43 3.11
CA PRO A 65 -7.18 14.18 3.76
C PRO A 65 -6.78 14.95 5.01
N ASP A 66 -5.83 14.44 5.79
CA ASP A 66 -5.46 15.04 7.07
C ASP A 66 -4.30 16.04 6.92
N THR A 67 -4.44 17.17 7.62
CA THR A 67 -3.34 18.11 7.85
C THR A 67 -2.78 17.83 9.24
N ILE A 68 -1.48 17.54 9.32
CA ILE A 68 -0.86 17.04 10.56
C ILE A 68 -0.10 18.17 11.24
N PRO A 69 -0.40 18.49 12.53
CA PRO A 69 0.33 19.49 13.27
C PRO A 69 1.79 19.04 13.50
N VAL A 70 2.71 20.01 13.49
CA VAL A 70 4.10 19.79 13.84
C VAL A 70 4.20 19.65 15.36
N GLY A 71 4.73 18.52 15.81
CA GLY A 71 4.97 18.25 17.23
C GLY A 71 6.19 18.98 17.79
N GLU A 72 6.42 18.84 19.10
CA GLU A 72 7.53 19.51 19.82
C GLU A 72 8.93 19.15 19.29
N ALA A 73 9.07 17.98 18.63
CA ALA A 73 10.32 17.55 18.00
C ALA A 73 10.56 18.19 16.62
N GLY A 74 9.66 19.05 16.13
CA GLY A 74 9.73 19.62 14.79
C GLY A 74 9.32 18.61 13.71
N THR A 75 8.50 17.62 14.04
CA THR A 75 8.09 16.53 13.13
C THR A 75 6.58 16.41 13.02
N ALA A 76 6.12 16.00 11.85
CA ALA A 76 4.74 15.54 11.60
C ALA A 76 4.80 14.14 10.98
N VAL A 77 4.00 13.21 11.48
CA VAL A 77 4.03 11.80 11.07
C VAL A 77 2.73 11.42 10.39
N LEU A 78 2.82 11.06 9.11
CA LEU A 78 1.73 10.46 8.36
C LEU A 78 1.85 8.94 8.44
N ASN A 79 0.86 8.30 9.04
CA ASN A 79 0.81 6.86 9.18
C ASN A 79 0.19 6.22 7.93
N LEU A 80 0.97 5.43 7.21
CA LEU A 80 0.49 4.59 6.11
C LEU A 80 0.21 3.20 6.66
N THR A 81 -1.03 2.96 7.12
CA THR A 81 -1.47 1.67 7.65
C THR A 81 -2.32 0.92 6.62
N LYS A 82 -2.34 -0.42 6.71
CA LYS A 82 -3.33 -1.24 5.98
C LYS A 82 -4.76 -1.02 6.47
N PRO A 83 -5.73 -1.23 5.59
CA PRO A 83 -5.76 -1.14 4.14
C PRO A 83 -6.32 0.21 3.70
N GLY A 84 -5.67 0.90 2.82
CA GLY A 84 -6.32 1.97 2.09
C GLY A 84 -5.58 3.29 1.87
N VAL A 85 -4.44 3.52 2.54
CA VAL A 85 -3.68 4.76 2.31
C VAL A 85 -2.56 4.55 1.29
N ALA A 86 -2.03 3.34 1.17
CA ALA A 86 -0.98 3.04 0.21
C ALA A 86 -1.38 1.84 -0.66
N SER A 87 -1.49 2.03 -1.95
CA SER A 87 -1.68 0.97 -2.94
C SER A 87 -0.33 0.38 -3.36
N VAL A 88 -0.35 -0.79 -4.00
CA VAL A 88 0.84 -1.29 -4.70
C VAL A 88 1.16 -0.34 -5.85
N GLY A 89 2.42 0.04 -5.99
CA GLY A 89 2.89 0.94 -7.03
C GLY A 89 3.88 1.98 -6.55
N THR A 90 4.20 2.92 -7.42
CA THR A 90 5.10 4.02 -7.11
C THR A 90 4.31 5.22 -6.57
N HIS A 91 4.79 5.76 -5.47
CA HIS A 91 4.24 6.91 -4.76
C HIS A 91 5.28 8.02 -4.74
N ARG A 92 4.87 9.22 -5.16
CA ARG A 92 5.64 10.44 -4.94
C ARG A 92 4.97 11.25 -3.85
N MET A 93 5.47 11.09 -2.64
CA MET A 93 5.01 11.84 -1.49
C MET A 93 5.62 13.24 -1.51
N THR A 94 4.79 14.26 -1.32
CA THR A 94 5.21 15.64 -1.19
C THR A 94 4.65 16.20 0.12
N ALA A 95 5.43 17.01 0.82
CA ALA A 95 4.99 17.71 2.01
C ALA A 95 5.17 19.22 1.85
N GLU A 96 4.18 19.97 2.31
CA GLU A 96 4.18 21.43 2.38
C GLU A 96 3.98 21.86 3.82
N PHE A 97 4.78 22.81 4.27
CA PHE A 97 4.65 23.39 5.60
C PHE A 97 3.83 24.69 5.54
N ASP A 98 2.94 24.84 6.50
CA ASP A 98 2.12 26.03 6.70
C ASP A 98 2.26 26.48 8.17
N PHE A 99 2.54 27.77 8.38
CA PHE A 99 2.60 28.35 9.72
C PHE A 99 1.24 28.34 10.44
N ASP A 100 0.13 28.11 9.68
CA ASP A 100 -1.24 28.14 10.20
C ASP A 100 -1.56 29.49 10.88
N THR A 101 -1.83 29.49 12.17
CA THR A 101 -2.15 30.67 12.98
C THR A 101 -0.95 31.24 13.73
N TYR A 102 0.27 30.72 13.47
CA TYR A 102 1.49 31.14 14.18
C TYR A 102 2.21 32.26 13.44
N ASP A 103 1.62 33.46 13.44
CA ASP A 103 2.13 34.66 12.76
C ASP A 103 3.55 35.06 13.20
N GLU A 104 3.92 34.77 14.44
CA GLU A 104 5.25 35.03 14.98
C GLU A 104 6.35 34.28 14.24
N TRP A 105 6.09 33.01 13.85
CA TRP A 105 7.01 32.22 13.04
C TRP A 105 7.03 32.67 11.59
N ALA A 106 5.86 33.02 11.03
CA ALA A 106 5.75 33.58 9.69
C ALA A 106 6.44 34.94 9.56
N ALA A 107 6.53 35.71 10.66
CA ALA A 107 7.31 36.96 10.71
C ALA A 107 8.83 36.72 10.73
N LYS A 108 9.29 35.64 11.40
CA LYS A 108 10.70 35.32 11.62
C LYS A 108 11.32 34.47 10.47
N TYR A 109 10.54 33.65 9.82
CA TYR A 109 11.02 32.71 8.81
C TYR A 109 10.28 32.84 7.48
N ASN A 110 10.97 32.46 6.40
CA ASN A 110 10.34 32.22 5.11
C ASN A 110 9.74 30.82 5.08
N THR A 111 8.59 30.65 4.37
CA THR A 111 8.03 29.33 4.11
C THR A 111 9.04 28.47 3.35
N PRO A 112 9.35 27.24 3.79
CA PRO A 112 10.30 26.39 3.12
C PRO A 112 9.76 25.91 1.76
N ALA A 113 10.66 25.52 0.87
CA ALA A 113 10.27 24.79 -0.32
C ALA A 113 9.63 23.44 0.07
N PRO A 114 8.64 22.94 -0.70
CA PRO A 114 8.08 21.63 -0.49
C PRO A 114 9.16 20.53 -0.54
N ALA A 115 9.08 19.57 0.36
CA ALA A 115 9.90 18.38 0.32
C ALA A 115 9.22 17.26 -0.47
N ALA A 116 9.99 16.43 -1.16
CA ALA A 116 9.46 15.29 -1.90
C ALA A 116 10.31 14.04 -1.65
N PHE A 117 9.65 12.89 -1.66
CA PHE A 117 10.25 11.57 -1.50
C PHE A 117 9.50 10.57 -2.37
N THR A 118 10.23 9.76 -3.16
CA THR A 118 9.62 8.76 -4.05
C THR A 118 9.94 7.36 -3.54
N PHE A 119 8.91 6.51 -3.43
CA PHE A 119 9.05 5.13 -3.01
C PHE A 119 8.10 4.22 -3.79
N THR A 120 8.34 2.91 -3.71
CA THR A 120 7.50 1.89 -4.32
C THR A 120 7.04 0.89 -3.27
N ILE A 121 5.75 0.58 -3.26
CA ILE A 121 5.18 -0.52 -2.50
C ILE A 121 5.00 -1.70 -3.45
N GLY A 122 5.69 -2.80 -3.17
CA GLY A 122 5.61 -4.03 -3.95
C GLY A 122 4.39 -4.88 -3.63
N LYS A 123 4.10 -5.83 -4.49
CA LYS A 123 3.14 -6.91 -4.19
C LYS A 123 3.72 -7.85 -3.13
N VAL A 124 2.83 -8.50 -2.41
CA VAL A 124 3.16 -9.61 -1.51
C VAL A 124 3.35 -10.88 -2.32
N ALA A 125 4.20 -11.79 -1.86
CA ALA A 125 4.33 -13.12 -2.45
C ALA A 125 2.97 -13.82 -2.56
N ALA A 126 2.80 -14.67 -3.57
CA ALA A 126 1.55 -15.39 -3.79
C ALA A 126 1.14 -16.20 -2.54
N PRO A 127 -0.13 -16.10 -2.10
CA PRO A 127 -0.63 -16.95 -1.04
C PRO A 127 -0.69 -18.40 -1.51
N GLN A 128 -0.62 -19.33 -0.57
CA GLN A 128 -0.85 -20.75 -0.87
C GLN A 128 -2.32 -20.97 -1.21
N ILE A 129 -2.60 -21.49 -2.42
CA ILE A 129 -3.95 -21.76 -2.87
C ILE A 129 -4.37 -23.17 -2.44
N THR A 130 -5.44 -23.26 -1.67
CA THR A 130 -6.14 -24.52 -1.37
C THR A 130 -7.13 -24.81 -2.49
N TRP A 131 -7.07 -26.01 -3.06
CA TRP A 131 -7.94 -26.43 -4.16
C TRP A 131 -9.32 -26.85 -3.64
N PRO A 132 -10.38 -26.69 -4.46
CA PRO A 132 -11.73 -27.09 -4.06
C PRO A 132 -11.90 -28.60 -4.07
N THR A 133 -12.95 -29.06 -3.41
CA THR A 133 -13.49 -30.41 -3.57
C THR A 133 -14.58 -30.40 -4.63
N ALA A 134 -14.84 -31.56 -5.25
CA ALA A 134 -15.87 -31.72 -6.26
C ALA A 134 -16.99 -32.68 -5.79
N ALA A 135 -18.21 -32.36 -6.19
CA ALA A 135 -19.37 -33.24 -5.93
C ALA A 135 -19.37 -34.48 -6.85
N SER A 136 -19.86 -35.59 -6.32
CA SER A 136 -20.06 -36.82 -7.11
C SER A 136 -21.14 -36.63 -8.21
N VAL A 137 -20.90 -37.22 -9.37
CA VAL A 137 -21.87 -37.26 -10.50
C VAL A 137 -22.00 -38.66 -11.05
N LYS A 138 -23.00 -38.91 -11.88
CA LYS A 138 -23.13 -40.19 -12.58
C LYS A 138 -22.05 -40.35 -13.63
N ALA A 139 -21.53 -41.56 -13.81
CA ALA A 139 -20.63 -41.85 -14.90
C ALA A 139 -21.29 -41.48 -16.27
N GLY A 140 -20.54 -40.78 -17.11
CA GLY A 140 -21.03 -40.26 -18.39
C GLY A 140 -21.65 -38.85 -18.31
N SER A 141 -21.90 -38.29 -17.10
CA SER A 141 -22.31 -36.89 -16.97
C SER A 141 -21.14 -35.96 -17.25
N PRO A 142 -21.38 -34.73 -17.77
CA PRO A 142 -20.35 -33.72 -17.93
C PRO A 142 -19.86 -33.19 -16.58
N LEU A 143 -18.60 -32.76 -16.51
CA LEU A 143 -18.03 -32.21 -15.29
C LEU A 143 -18.73 -30.93 -14.83
N SER A 144 -19.42 -30.20 -15.72
CA SER A 144 -20.28 -29.07 -15.36
C SER A 144 -21.37 -29.41 -14.34
N ASP A 145 -21.78 -30.68 -14.25
CA ASP A 145 -22.78 -31.17 -13.29
C ASP A 145 -22.17 -31.42 -11.90
N SER A 146 -20.84 -31.52 -11.81
CA SER A 146 -20.10 -31.66 -10.55
C SER A 146 -19.73 -30.28 -9.99
N ALA A 147 -20.42 -29.90 -8.93
CA ALA A 147 -20.15 -28.63 -8.26
C ALA A 147 -18.79 -28.64 -7.57
N LEU A 148 -18.00 -27.60 -7.81
CA LEU A 148 -16.79 -27.32 -7.05
C LEU A 148 -17.17 -26.52 -5.78
N SER A 149 -16.60 -26.88 -4.63
CA SER A 149 -16.89 -26.25 -3.33
C SER A 149 -15.63 -26.10 -2.47
N GLY A 150 -15.58 -25.04 -1.67
CA GLY A 150 -14.43 -24.71 -0.84
C GLY A 150 -13.23 -24.19 -1.66
N GLY A 151 -12.04 -24.31 -1.08
CA GLY A 151 -10.81 -23.75 -1.62
C GLY A 151 -10.62 -22.29 -1.25
N SER A 152 -9.55 -21.67 -1.78
CA SER A 152 -9.17 -20.28 -1.49
C SER A 152 -9.98 -19.28 -2.33
N THR A 153 -11.28 -19.19 -2.10
CA THR A 153 -12.21 -18.34 -2.89
C THR A 153 -12.07 -16.84 -2.58
N GLU A 154 -11.44 -16.48 -1.49
CA GLU A 154 -11.11 -15.09 -1.14
C GLU A 154 -10.13 -14.45 -2.14
N TYR A 155 -9.26 -15.25 -2.77
CA TYR A 155 -8.28 -14.78 -3.75
C TYR A 155 -8.74 -14.87 -5.20
N GLY A 156 -9.80 -15.66 -5.49
CA GLY A 156 -10.24 -15.87 -6.86
C GLY A 156 -11.38 -16.88 -6.99
N SER A 157 -11.50 -17.48 -8.15
CA SER A 157 -12.52 -18.47 -8.47
C SER A 157 -11.94 -19.73 -9.11
N PHE A 158 -12.66 -20.84 -8.95
CA PHE A 158 -12.33 -22.14 -9.54
C PHE A 158 -13.34 -22.53 -10.60
N ALA A 159 -12.85 -23.11 -11.67
CA ALA A 159 -13.68 -23.65 -12.74
C ALA A 159 -13.05 -24.93 -13.31
N TRP A 160 -13.88 -25.88 -13.78
CA TRP A 160 -13.37 -27.00 -14.56
C TRP A 160 -12.69 -26.49 -15.82
N ARG A 161 -11.49 -27.00 -16.13
CA ARG A 161 -10.81 -26.66 -17.39
C ARG A 161 -11.61 -27.06 -18.62
N ASN A 162 -12.21 -28.25 -18.56
CA ASN A 162 -13.06 -28.80 -19.60
C ASN A 162 -14.43 -29.20 -19.03
N PRO A 163 -15.35 -28.25 -18.83
CA PRO A 163 -16.66 -28.55 -18.20
C PRO A 163 -17.53 -29.54 -18.96
N ALA A 164 -17.33 -29.69 -20.29
CA ALA A 164 -18.03 -30.66 -21.13
C ALA A 164 -17.41 -32.06 -21.10
N GLN A 165 -16.25 -32.26 -20.47
CA GLN A 165 -15.62 -33.58 -20.33
C GLN A 165 -16.53 -34.49 -19.49
N THR A 166 -16.73 -35.74 -19.93
CA THR A 166 -17.56 -36.71 -19.21
C THR A 166 -16.81 -37.40 -18.09
N ALA A 167 -17.46 -37.50 -16.92
CA ALA A 167 -16.94 -38.23 -15.77
C ALA A 167 -16.92 -39.75 -16.02
N GLN A 168 -15.83 -40.40 -15.64
CA GLN A 168 -15.68 -41.86 -15.74
C GLN A 168 -16.19 -42.54 -14.46
N ALA A 169 -16.48 -43.83 -14.53
CA ALA A 169 -16.87 -44.62 -13.37
C ALA A 169 -15.69 -44.83 -12.42
N GLY A 170 -15.89 -44.62 -11.13
CA GLY A 170 -14.86 -44.66 -10.10
C GLY A 170 -14.41 -43.25 -9.70
N THR A 171 -13.35 -43.16 -8.91
CA THR A 171 -12.77 -41.86 -8.48
C THR A 171 -11.66 -41.49 -9.46
N HIS A 172 -11.80 -40.32 -10.07
CA HIS A 172 -10.84 -39.79 -11.04
C HIS A 172 -10.56 -38.33 -10.81
N SER A 173 -9.30 -37.91 -11.02
CA SER A 173 -8.86 -36.54 -10.94
C SER A 173 -9.05 -35.80 -12.26
N TYR A 174 -9.65 -34.62 -12.21
CA TYR A 174 -9.87 -33.74 -13.38
C TYR A 174 -9.27 -32.37 -13.13
N GLU A 175 -8.86 -31.69 -14.22
CA GLU A 175 -8.21 -30.39 -14.15
C GLU A 175 -9.18 -29.26 -13.76
N VAL A 176 -8.76 -28.45 -12.79
CA VAL A 176 -9.44 -27.26 -12.33
C VAL A 176 -8.52 -26.06 -12.56
N VAL A 177 -9.07 -24.96 -13.06
CA VAL A 177 -8.37 -23.68 -13.23
C VAL A 177 -8.75 -22.74 -12.09
N PHE A 178 -7.76 -22.19 -11.44
CA PHE A 178 -7.90 -21.06 -10.53
C PHE A 178 -7.66 -19.75 -11.30
N THR A 179 -8.56 -18.80 -11.17
CA THR A 179 -8.42 -17.45 -11.73
C THR A 179 -8.47 -16.42 -10.60
N PRO A 180 -7.37 -15.68 -10.36
CA PRO A 180 -7.35 -14.64 -9.33
C PRO A 180 -8.38 -13.55 -9.62
N ASN A 181 -8.98 -13.00 -8.58
CA ASN A 181 -9.82 -11.80 -8.67
C ASN A 181 -8.95 -10.52 -8.76
N GLU A 182 -9.56 -9.39 -9.08
CA GLU A 182 -8.87 -8.10 -9.21
C GLU A 182 -8.20 -7.68 -7.90
N TRP A 183 -8.87 -7.92 -6.76
CA TRP A 183 -8.35 -7.56 -5.45
C TRP A 183 -7.05 -8.31 -5.15
N ALA A 184 -7.00 -9.62 -5.40
CA ALA A 184 -5.82 -10.43 -5.20
C ALA A 184 -4.71 -10.07 -6.20
N SER A 185 -5.06 -9.94 -7.49
CA SER A 185 -4.11 -9.58 -8.55
C SER A 185 -3.44 -8.23 -8.35
N ALA A 186 -4.14 -7.27 -7.71
CA ALA A 186 -3.58 -5.96 -7.41
C ALA A 186 -2.54 -5.99 -6.27
N ARG A 187 -2.60 -6.99 -5.35
CA ARG A 187 -1.87 -6.99 -4.08
C ARG A 187 -0.84 -8.10 -3.94
N TYR A 188 -1.06 -9.22 -4.62
CA TYR A 188 -0.23 -10.43 -4.54
C TYR A 188 0.42 -10.74 -5.89
N GLU A 189 1.57 -11.38 -5.85
CA GLU A 189 2.22 -11.95 -7.04
C GLU A 189 1.54 -13.27 -7.43
N ILE A 190 0.25 -13.19 -7.77
CA ILE A 190 -0.61 -14.34 -8.06
C ILE A 190 -1.04 -14.33 -9.52
N ALA A 191 -1.05 -15.49 -10.15
CA ALA A 191 -1.49 -15.68 -11.52
C ALA A 191 -2.51 -16.83 -11.60
N ALA A 192 -3.18 -16.97 -12.74
CA ALA A 192 -3.99 -18.14 -13.01
C ALA A 192 -3.12 -19.41 -12.99
N MET A 193 -3.62 -20.49 -12.39
CA MET A 193 -2.93 -21.76 -12.27
C MET A 193 -3.88 -22.94 -12.43
N THR A 194 -3.33 -24.11 -12.72
CA THR A 194 -4.09 -25.35 -12.90
C THR A 194 -3.73 -26.32 -11.77
N GLY A 195 -4.74 -26.96 -11.23
CA GLY A 195 -4.65 -28.06 -10.29
C GLY A 195 -5.68 -29.13 -10.61
N THR A 196 -6.02 -29.98 -9.65
CA THR A 196 -7.00 -31.07 -9.86
C THR A 196 -7.98 -31.14 -8.71
N ALA A 197 -9.19 -31.65 -9.00
CA ALA A 197 -10.16 -32.13 -8.03
C ALA A 197 -10.62 -33.53 -8.38
N GLU A 198 -10.91 -34.34 -7.36
CA GLU A 198 -11.39 -35.69 -7.52
C GLU A 198 -12.92 -35.71 -7.61
N VAL A 199 -13.42 -36.42 -8.61
CA VAL A 199 -14.85 -36.64 -8.84
C VAL A 199 -15.17 -38.14 -8.77
#